data_691bc124648fadb3b94d0b0cff6f4cbe
#
_entry.id   691bc124648fadb3b94d0b0cff6f4cbe
#
_cell.length_a   1.000
_cell.length_b   1.000
_cell.length_c   1.000
_cell.angle_alpha   90.00
_cell.angle_beta   90.00
_cell.angle_gamma   90.00
#
_symmetry.space_group_name_H-M   'P 1'
#
loop_
_entity.id
_entity.type
_entity.pdbx_description
1 polymer ?
#
loop_
_entity_poly.entity_id
_entity_poly.type
_entity_poly.pdbx_seq_one_letter_code
_entity_poly.pdbx_strand_id
1 'polypeptide(L)'
;MNIGNKIKQLRKARGITQEQLANAIGISFQAVSKWENNIALPDITLAPILANYFGVSMDELFDFSLAGKEEAIEIITYEAYKYRESDPEKSRAILEEGLKTYPENDIILNNILYVVTDPDETIEIASRLVERTLDSEVKYDAFRFLAYAYKKKGDLKSAENAIEQIPEIYFTKLTEIAFLLDGEPKRNAAEKQKWISFENLLQMMWKLAECYEANNETDEAIAETEKALELLKIMNHPNFNDVYSDYFRKQIKRMKEN
;
A
#
# COMPACT_ATOMS: atom_id res chain seq x y z
N MET A 1 -20.78 -9.60 -10.01
CA MET A 1 -20.81 -9.34 -11.45
C MET A 1 -22.17 -9.77 -11.99
N ASN A 2 -22.90 -8.86 -12.61
CA ASN A 2 -24.28 -9.14 -13.03
C ASN A 2 -24.53 -8.63 -14.48
N ILE A 3 -23.83 -9.27 -15.44
CA ILE A 3 -23.91 -8.93 -16.86
C ILE A 3 -25.34 -8.91 -17.42
N GLY A 4 -26.23 -9.77 -16.92
CA GLY A 4 -27.62 -9.82 -17.36
C GLY A 4 -28.37 -8.53 -17.03
N ASN A 5 -28.19 -8.00 -15.85
CA ASN A 5 -28.77 -6.71 -15.44
C ASN A 5 -28.20 -5.55 -16.27
N LYS A 6 -26.89 -5.56 -16.55
CA LYS A 6 -26.26 -4.54 -17.39
C LYS A 6 -26.79 -4.56 -18.83
N ILE A 7 -26.90 -5.75 -19.43
CA ILE A 7 -27.53 -5.90 -20.75
C ILE A 7 -28.95 -5.34 -20.75
N LYS A 8 -29.77 -5.68 -19.74
CA LYS A 8 -31.13 -5.16 -19.58
C LYS A 8 -31.16 -3.63 -19.45
N GLN A 9 -30.25 -3.05 -18.69
CA GLN A 9 -30.11 -1.61 -18.51
C GLN A 9 -29.77 -0.92 -19.85
N LEU A 10 -28.74 -1.40 -20.55
CA LEU A 10 -28.27 -0.85 -21.82
C LEU A 10 -29.35 -0.97 -22.90
N ARG A 11 -30.03 -2.14 -22.98
CA ARG A 11 -31.15 -2.33 -23.90
C ARG A 11 -32.30 -1.34 -23.65
N LYS A 12 -32.71 -1.18 -22.38
CA LYS A 12 -33.75 -0.24 -22.00
C LYS A 12 -33.37 1.21 -22.30
N ALA A 13 -32.12 1.59 -22.05
CA ALA A 13 -31.61 2.92 -22.37
C ALA A 13 -31.70 3.23 -23.87
N ARG A 14 -31.58 2.22 -24.75
CA ARG A 14 -31.78 2.31 -26.19
C ARG A 14 -33.26 2.24 -26.63
N GLY A 15 -34.19 1.97 -25.75
CA GLY A 15 -35.61 1.84 -26.04
C GLY A 15 -35.97 0.65 -26.90
N ILE A 16 -35.14 -0.42 -26.96
CA ILE A 16 -35.37 -1.60 -27.80
C ILE A 16 -35.91 -2.78 -26.98
N THR A 17 -36.62 -3.69 -27.68
CA THR A 17 -37.15 -4.93 -27.08
C THR A 17 -36.08 -6.01 -27.02
N GLN A 18 -36.32 -7.08 -26.19
CA GLN A 18 -35.42 -8.24 -26.14
C GLN A 18 -35.33 -8.94 -27.51
N GLU A 19 -36.40 -8.97 -28.28
CA GLU A 19 -36.44 -9.53 -29.63
C GLU A 19 -35.59 -8.73 -30.62
N GLN A 20 -35.68 -7.39 -30.53
CA GLN A 20 -34.85 -6.51 -31.37
C GLN A 20 -33.36 -6.66 -31.06
N LEU A 21 -32.98 -6.81 -29.78
CA LEU A 21 -31.60 -7.08 -29.39
C LEU A 21 -31.17 -8.46 -29.93
N ALA A 22 -32.00 -9.48 -29.75
CA ALA A 22 -31.70 -10.84 -30.19
C ALA A 22 -31.43 -10.90 -31.71
N ASN A 23 -32.30 -10.27 -32.49
CA ASN A 23 -32.15 -10.17 -33.93
C ASN A 23 -30.89 -9.41 -34.36
N ALA A 24 -30.56 -8.32 -33.66
CA ALA A 24 -29.39 -7.51 -33.96
C ALA A 24 -28.05 -8.24 -33.74
N ILE A 25 -27.98 -9.15 -32.79
CA ILE A 25 -26.75 -9.90 -32.46
C ILE A 25 -26.81 -11.37 -32.93
N GLY A 26 -27.85 -11.78 -33.66
CA GLY A 26 -27.94 -13.08 -34.32
C GLY A 26 -28.23 -14.24 -33.37
N ILE A 27 -29.00 -14.06 -32.32
CA ILE A 27 -29.35 -15.10 -31.33
C ILE A 27 -30.86 -15.20 -31.11
N SER A 28 -31.29 -16.18 -30.29
CA SER A 28 -32.70 -16.31 -29.96
C SER A 28 -33.18 -15.30 -28.88
N PHE A 29 -34.42 -14.87 -28.98
CA PHE A 29 -35.07 -14.08 -27.93
C PHE A 29 -35.01 -14.77 -26.56
N GLN A 30 -35.17 -16.08 -26.50
CA GLN A 30 -35.10 -16.86 -25.26
C GLN A 30 -33.73 -16.76 -24.59
N ALA A 31 -32.64 -16.63 -25.34
CA ALA A 31 -31.30 -16.46 -24.81
C ALA A 31 -31.20 -15.08 -24.11
N VAL A 32 -31.60 -14.00 -24.76
CA VAL A 32 -31.62 -12.65 -24.17
C VAL A 32 -32.47 -12.63 -22.90
N SER A 33 -33.66 -13.24 -22.95
CA SER A 33 -34.55 -13.32 -21.78
C SER A 33 -33.92 -14.06 -20.60
N LYS A 34 -33.21 -15.18 -20.85
CA LYS A 34 -32.50 -15.92 -19.80
C LYS A 34 -31.36 -15.10 -19.20
N TRP A 35 -30.61 -14.35 -20.02
CA TRP A 35 -29.53 -13.48 -19.53
C TRP A 35 -30.07 -12.37 -18.63
N GLU A 36 -31.11 -11.64 -19.08
CA GLU A 36 -31.70 -10.53 -18.34
C GLU A 36 -32.41 -10.92 -17.05
N ASN A 37 -32.77 -12.20 -16.94
CA ASN A 37 -33.33 -12.78 -15.71
C ASN A 37 -32.31 -13.57 -14.88
N ASN A 38 -31.01 -13.50 -15.25
CA ASN A 38 -29.90 -14.18 -14.57
C ASN A 38 -30.05 -15.70 -14.47
N ILE A 39 -30.77 -16.32 -15.43
CA ILE A 39 -30.95 -17.78 -15.55
C ILE A 39 -29.76 -18.40 -16.27
N ALA A 40 -29.14 -17.66 -17.20
CA ALA A 40 -27.94 -18.05 -17.92
C ALA A 40 -27.04 -16.85 -18.18
N LEU A 41 -25.76 -17.10 -18.41
CA LEU A 41 -24.82 -16.06 -18.87
C LEU A 41 -24.71 -16.10 -20.39
N PRO A 42 -24.40 -14.94 -21.04
CA PRO A 42 -23.99 -14.95 -22.44
C PRO A 42 -22.72 -15.77 -22.64
N ASP A 43 -22.58 -16.41 -23.79
CA ASP A 43 -21.29 -16.96 -24.19
C ASP A 43 -20.27 -15.83 -24.29
N ILE A 44 -19.04 -16.08 -23.81
CA ILE A 44 -17.97 -15.06 -23.76
C ILE A 44 -17.65 -14.51 -25.16
N THR A 45 -17.84 -15.32 -26.21
CA THR A 45 -17.64 -14.90 -27.60
C THR A 45 -18.62 -13.85 -28.07
N LEU A 46 -19.78 -13.73 -27.41
CA LEU A 46 -20.80 -12.69 -27.69
C LEU A 46 -20.51 -11.37 -26.97
N ALA A 47 -19.63 -11.36 -25.99
CA ALA A 47 -19.35 -10.16 -25.22
C ALA A 47 -18.79 -8.99 -26.07
N PRO A 48 -17.82 -9.21 -27.00
CA PRO A 48 -17.36 -8.15 -27.89
C PRO A 48 -18.49 -7.64 -28.82
N ILE A 49 -19.38 -8.52 -29.26
CA ILE A 49 -20.52 -8.18 -30.13
C ILE A 49 -21.51 -7.29 -29.35
N LEU A 50 -21.82 -7.66 -28.12
CA LEU A 50 -22.69 -6.88 -27.22
C LEU A 50 -22.07 -5.51 -26.89
N ALA A 51 -20.79 -5.47 -26.53
CA ALA A 51 -20.08 -4.23 -26.24
C ALA A 51 -20.11 -3.28 -27.44
N ASN A 52 -19.78 -3.79 -28.64
CA ASN A 52 -19.82 -3.00 -29.86
C ASN A 52 -21.26 -2.56 -30.21
N TYR A 53 -22.23 -3.46 -30.09
CA TYR A 53 -23.63 -3.14 -30.36
C TYR A 53 -24.14 -2.02 -29.43
N PHE A 54 -23.81 -2.07 -28.15
CA PHE A 54 -24.18 -1.03 -27.19
C PHE A 54 -23.26 0.20 -27.21
N GLY A 55 -22.12 0.17 -27.90
CA GLY A 55 -21.16 1.28 -27.94
C GLY A 55 -20.49 1.54 -26.58
N VAL A 56 -20.28 0.48 -25.80
CA VAL A 56 -19.65 0.52 -24.49
C VAL A 56 -18.36 -0.29 -24.49
N SER A 57 -17.46 -0.06 -23.51
CA SER A 57 -16.29 -0.90 -23.32
C SER A 57 -16.68 -2.29 -22.77
N MET A 58 -15.78 -3.28 -22.87
CA MET A 58 -15.96 -4.57 -22.23
C MET A 58 -16.10 -4.43 -20.71
N ASP A 59 -15.30 -3.58 -20.11
CA ASP A 59 -15.35 -3.28 -18.68
C ASP A 59 -16.71 -2.73 -18.27
N GLU A 60 -17.25 -1.81 -19.05
CA GLU A 60 -18.57 -1.27 -18.81
C GLU A 60 -19.67 -2.31 -19.01
N LEU A 61 -19.57 -3.19 -20.02
CA LEU A 61 -20.52 -4.28 -20.26
C LEU A 61 -20.54 -5.28 -19.10
N PHE A 62 -19.37 -5.58 -18.54
CA PHE A 62 -19.23 -6.48 -17.38
C PHE A 62 -19.47 -5.80 -16.05
N ASP A 63 -19.82 -4.50 -16.06
CA ASP A 63 -19.96 -3.68 -14.86
C ASP A 63 -18.69 -3.70 -14.00
N PHE A 64 -17.55 -3.77 -14.70
CA PHE A 64 -16.23 -3.77 -14.09
C PHE A 64 -15.72 -2.34 -14.05
N SER A 65 -15.74 -1.74 -12.87
CA SER A 65 -15.16 -0.43 -12.63
C SER A 65 -13.77 -0.61 -12.02
N LEU A 66 -12.72 -0.20 -12.72
CA LEU A 66 -11.38 -0.09 -12.14
C LEU A 66 -11.39 0.79 -10.90
N ALA A 67 -12.08 1.93 -10.95
CA ALA A 67 -12.25 2.83 -9.81
C ALA A 67 -12.97 2.14 -8.64
N GLY A 68 -14.02 1.37 -8.90
CA GLY A 68 -14.73 0.61 -7.87
C GLY A 68 -13.89 -0.53 -7.29
N LYS A 69 -13.00 -1.13 -8.08
CA LYS A 69 -12.02 -2.11 -7.59
C LYS A 69 -10.99 -1.45 -6.69
N GLU A 70 -10.43 -0.32 -7.11
CA GLU A 70 -9.45 0.46 -6.33
C GLU A 70 -10.06 0.92 -5.00
N GLU A 71 -11.26 1.49 -5.02
CA GLU A 71 -12.00 1.88 -3.82
C GLU A 71 -12.26 0.69 -2.87
N ALA A 72 -12.66 -0.47 -3.40
CA ALA A 72 -12.87 -1.67 -2.59
C ALA A 72 -11.58 -2.17 -1.94
N ILE A 73 -10.45 -2.13 -2.67
CA ILE A 73 -9.13 -2.49 -2.14
C ILE A 73 -8.70 -1.50 -1.04
N GLU A 74 -8.91 -0.21 -1.26
CA GLU A 74 -8.63 0.84 -0.27
C GLU A 74 -9.45 0.62 1.01
N ILE A 75 -10.73 0.31 0.90
CA ILE A 75 -11.59 -0.03 2.05
C ILE A 75 -11.03 -1.24 2.81
N ILE A 76 -10.69 -2.33 2.11
CA ILE A 76 -10.15 -3.55 2.72
C ILE A 76 -8.85 -3.25 3.48
N THR A 77 -7.92 -2.56 2.84
CA THR A 77 -6.61 -2.27 3.44
C THR A 77 -6.72 -1.26 4.58
N TYR A 78 -7.62 -0.27 4.49
CA TYR A 78 -7.90 0.65 5.56
C TYR A 78 -8.54 -0.04 6.79
N GLU A 79 -9.51 -0.95 6.58
CA GLU A 79 -10.08 -1.74 7.67
C GLU A 79 -9.03 -2.62 8.35
N ALA A 80 -8.16 -3.28 7.59
CA ALA A 80 -7.05 -4.06 8.12
C ALA A 80 -6.05 -3.20 8.91
N TYR A 81 -5.72 -2.01 8.40
CA TYR A 81 -4.81 -1.06 9.05
C TYR A 81 -5.23 -0.70 10.47
N LYS A 82 -6.53 -0.58 10.76
CA LYS A 82 -7.03 -0.26 12.10
C LYS A 82 -6.62 -1.28 13.17
N TYR A 83 -6.34 -2.51 12.76
CA TYR A 83 -5.98 -3.61 13.66
C TYR A 83 -4.51 -4.00 13.59
N ARG A 84 -3.72 -3.39 12.69
CA ARG A 84 -2.33 -3.76 12.43
C ARG A 84 -1.49 -3.88 13.70
N GLU A 85 -1.61 -2.92 14.63
CA GLU A 85 -0.83 -2.88 15.87
C GLU A 85 -1.54 -3.58 17.04
N SER A 86 -2.86 -3.47 17.11
CA SER A 86 -3.64 -3.95 18.26
C SER A 86 -4.06 -5.41 18.16
N ASP A 87 -4.29 -5.91 16.94
CA ASP A 87 -4.72 -7.27 16.65
C ASP A 87 -4.25 -7.69 15.24
N PRO A 88 -2.95 -8.03 15.07
CA PRO A 88 -2.38 -8.39 13.78
C PRO A 88 -3.05 -9.60 13.11
N GLU A 89 -3.57 -10.56 13.90
CA GLU A 89 -4.28 -11.72 13.36
C GLU A 89 -5.60 -11.32 12.70
N LYS A 90 -6.34 -10.41 13.33
CA LYS A 90 -7.55 -9.84 12.74
C LYS A 90 -7.26 -9.02 11.49
N SER A 91 -6.21 -8.22 11.52
CA SER A 91 -5.76 -7.47 10.34
C SER A 91 -5.45 -8.42 9.19
N ARG A 92 -4.70 -9.49 9.45
CA ARG A 92 -4.38 -10.53 8.48
C ARG A 92 -5.64 -11.20 7.90
N ALA A 93 -6.58 -11.60 8.76
CA ALA A 93 -7.81 -12.25 8.32
C ALA A 93 -8.64 -11.37 7.37
N ILE A 94 -8.71 -10.05 7.61
CA ILE A 94 -9.38 -9.09 6.71
C ILE A 94 -8.69 -9.07 5.34
N LEU A 95 -7.37 -9.04 5.31
CA LEU A 95 -6.58 -9.01 4.06
C LEU A 95 -6.73 -10.33 3.28
N GLU A 96 -6.65 -11.47 3.96
CA GLU A 96 -6.85 -12.78 3.34
C GLU A 96 -8.26 -12.97 2.75
N GLU A 97 -9.29 -12.45 3.44
CA GLU A 97 -10.66 -12.42 2.89
C GLU A 97 -10.71 -11.53 1.64
N GLY A 98 -10.02 -10.40 1.64
CA GLY A 98 -9.87 -9.54 0.47
C GLY A 98 -9.22 -10.25 -0.71
N LEU A 99 -8.21 -11.10 -0.48
CA LEU A 99 -7.56 -11.89 -1.54
C LEU A 99 -8.48 -12.95 -2.15
N LYS A 100 -9.53 -13.41 -1.48
CA LYS A 100 -10.53 -14.31 -2.10
C LYS A 100 -11.29 -13.61 -3.22
N THR A 101 -11.55 -12.31 -3.05
CA THR A 101 -12.25 -11.49 -4.05
C THR A 101 -11.28 -10.92 -5.09
N TYR A 102 -10.07 -10.54 -4.66
CA TYR A 102 -9.02 -9.95 -5.49
C TYR A 102 -7.73 -10.77 -5.39
N PRO A 103 -7.71 -12.01 -5.95
CA PRO A 103 -6.55 -12.88 -5.90
C PRO A 103 -5.31 -12.17 -6.43
N GLU A 104 -4.18 -12.37 -5.76
CA GLU A 104 -2.89 -11.82 -6.19
C GLU A 104 -2.84 -10.28 -6.29
N ASN A 105 -3.71 -9.57 -5.57
CA ASN A 105 -3.64 -8.09 -5.57
C ASN A 105 -2.40 -7.61 -4.81
N ASP A 106 -1.56 -6.82 -5.48
CA ASP A 106 -0.27 -6.38 -4.96
C ASP A 106 -0.39 -5.50 -3.70
N ILE A 107 -1.40 -4.62 -3.65
CA ILE A 107 -1.61 -3.73 -2.51
C ILE A 107 -2.05 -4.53 -1.27
N ILE A 108 -2.95 -5.52 -1.44
CA ILE A 108 -3.38 -6.38 -0.34
C ILE A 108 -2.22 -7.24 0.15
N LEU A 109 -1.45 -7.86 -0.76
CA LEU A 109 -0.27 -8.66 -0.42
C LEU A 109 0.80 -7.84 0.28
N ASN A 110 1.03 -6.60 -0.18
CA ASN A 110 1.94 -5.69 0.50
C ASN A 110 1.49 -5.36 1.93
N ASN A 111 0.18 -5.17 2.15
CA ASN A 111 -0.34 -4.96 3.50
C ASN A 111 -0.23 -6.20 4.40
N ILE A 112 -0.25 -7.41 3.85
CA ILE A 112 0.01 -8.65 4.60
C ILE A 112 1.44 -8.68 5.15
N LEU A 113 2.43 -8.17 4.41
CA LEU A 113 3.82 -8.11 4.87
C LEU A 113 4.01 -7.34 6.20
N TYR A 114 3.10 -6.42 6.51
CA TYR A 114 3.15 -5.67 7.78
C TYR A 114 2.66 -6.45 9.00
N VAL A 115 1.97 -7.58 8.80
CA VAL A 115 1.40 -8.40 9.88
C VAL A 115 1.97 -9.81 9.93
N VAL A 116 2.73 -10.21 8.91
CA VAL A 116 3.47 -11.48 8.88
C VAL A 116 4.68 -11.37 9.78
N THR A 117 4.86 -12.36 10.66
CA THR A 117 6.00 -12.44 11.58
C THR A 117 7.02 -13.53 11.21
N ASP A 118 6.60 -14.50 10.39
CA ASP A 118 7.48 -15.55 9.90
C ASP A 118 8.36 -15.05 8.75
N PRO A 119 9.71 -15.12 8.87
CA PRO A 119 10.62 -14.65 7.83
C PRO A 119 10.53 -15.45 6.52
N ASP A 120 10.21 -16.75 6.56
CA ASP A 120 10.10 -17.55 5.35
C ASP A 120 8.85 -17.15 4.54
N GLU A 121 7.72 -16.97 5.19
CA GLU A 121 6.50 -16.44 4.57
C GLU A 121 6.70 -15.02 4.05
N THR A 122 7.40 -14.16 4.82
CA THR A 122 7.74 -12.80 4.37
C THR A 122 8.56 -12.83 3.08
N ILE A 123 9.57 -13.69 3.00
CA ILE A 123 10.42 -13.86 1.80
C ILE A 123 9.58 -14.34 0.62
N GLU A 124 8.69 -15.31 0.81
CA GLU A 124 7.83 -15.82 -0.25
C GLU A 124 6.95 -14.71 -0.84
N ILE A 125 6.19 -14.01 -0.01
CA ILE A 125 5.26 -12.96 -0.46
C ILE A 125 6.03 -11.79 -1.09
N ALA A 126 7.08 -11.31 -0.44
CA ALA A 126 7.84 -10.15 -0.91
C ALA A 126 8.60 -10.46 -2.21
N SER A 127 9.17 -11.66 -2.39
CA SER A 127 9.81 -12.05 -3.64
C SER A 127 8.82 -12.07 -4.80
N ARG A 128 7.62 -12.61 -4.58
CA ARG A 128 6.55 -12.59 -5.61
C ARG A 128 6.15 -11.16 -5.98
N LEU A 129 6.06 -10.25 -5.02
CA LEU A 129 5.78 -8.84 -5.30
C LEU A 129 6.89 -8.19 -6.12
N VAL A 130 8.14 -8.37 -5.74
CA VAL A 130 9.30 -7.80 -6.45
C VAL A 130 9.35 -8.25 -7.92
N GLU A 131 9.02 -9.51 -8.20
CA GLU A 131 9.07 -10.08 -9.55
C GLU A 131 7.98 -9.57 -10.48
N ARG A 132 6.79 -9.28 -9.96
CA ARG A 132 5.60 -9.06 -10.79
C ARG A 132 5.02 -7.66 -10.73
N THR A 133 5.17 -6.94 -9.60
CA THR A 133 4.52 -5.63 -9.45
C THR A 133 5.12 -4.57 -10.37
N LEU A 134 4.26 -3.77 -10.96
CA LEU A 134 4.62 -2.56 -11.70
C LEU A 134 4.59 -1.30 -10.83
N ASP A 135 4.03 -1.42 -9.63
CA ASP A 135 3.99 -0.32 -8.66
C ASP A 135 5.34 -0.20 -7.94
N SER A 136 6.00 0.92 -8.12
CA SER A 136 7.33 1.15 -7.54
C SER A 136 7.30 1.27 -6.02
N GLU A 137 6.22 1.81 -5.42
CA GLU A 137 6.09 1.93 -3.98
C GLU A 137 5.96 0.54 -3.34
N VAL A 138 5.08 -0.29 -3.90
CA VAL A 138 4.93 -1.70 -3.47
C VAL A 138 6.24 -2.47 -3.65
N LYS A 139 6.94 -2.24 -4.76
CA LYS A 139 8.20 -2.93 -5.06
C LYS A 139 9.29 -2.60 -4.06
N TYR A 140 9.48 -1.32 -3.75
CA TYR A 140 10.51 -0.89 -2.79
C TYR A 140 10.16 -1.27 -1.36
N ASP A 141 8.88 -1.26 -1.01
CA ASP A 141 8.42 -1.76 0.28
C ASP A 141 8.66 -3.28 0.42
N ALA A 142 8.42 -4.05 -0.65
CA ALA A 142 8.73 -5.47 -0.68
C ALA A 142 10.25 -5.75 -0.53
N PHE A 143 11.13 -4.98 -1.18
CA PHE A 143 12.57 -5.09 -0.95
C PHE A 143 12.97 -4.78 0.50
N ARG A 144 12.33 -3.81 1.12
CA ARG A 144 12.53 -3.51 2.54
C ARG A 144 12.16 -4.71 3.43
N PHE A 145 11.02 -5.33 3.19
CA PHE A 145 10.60 -6.53 3.93
C PHE A 145 11.54 -7.73 3.70
N LEU A 146 12.01 -7.93 2.47
CA LEU A 146 13.05 -8.93 2.17
C LEU A 146 14.29 -8.69 3.01
N ALA A 147 14.79 -7.46 3.09
CA ALA A 147 15.96 -7.12 3.87
C ALA A 147 15.77 -7.45 5.37
N TYR A 148 14.62 -7.10 5.95
CA TYR A 148 14.30 -7.42 7.34
C TYR A 148 14.22 -8.94 7.56
N ALA A 149 13.57 -9.68 6.67
CA ALA A 149 13.41 -11.12 6.79
C ALA A 149 14.75 -11.86 6.67
N TYR A 150 15.60 -11.49 5.70
CA TYR A 150 16.95 -12.04 5.57
C TYR A 150 17.84 -11.72 6.77
N LYS A 151 17.79 -10.48 7.27
CA LYS A 151 18.50 -10.10 8.49
C LYS A 151 18.06 -10.95 9.68
N LYS A 152 16.76 -11.19 9.86
CA LYS A 152 16.20 -12.04 10.93
C LYS A 152 16.68 -13.48 10.82
N LYS A 153 16.93 -13.99 9.60
CA LYS A 153 17.51 -15.31 9.34
C LYS A 153 19.05 -15.35 9.46
N GLY A 154 19.71 -14.22 9.68
CA GLY A 154 21.17 -14.11 9.73
C GLY A 154 21.84 -14.04 8.36
N ASP A 155 21.08 -13.99 7.27
CA ASP A 155 21.61 -13.83 5.90
C ASP A 155 21.82 -12.34 5.58
N LEU A 156 22.90 -11.79 6.12
CA LEU A 156 23.23 -10.37 5.93
C LEU A 156 23.52 -10.01 4.48
N LYS A 157 24.11 -10.94 3.71
CA LYS A 157 24.43 -10.68 2.30
C LYS A 157 23.17 -10.51 1.46
N SER A 158 22.16 -11.35 1.63
CA SER A 158 20.88 -11.20 0.95
C SER A 158 20.11 -9.96 1.43
N ALA A 159 20.23 -9.60 2.71
CA ALA A 159 19.67 -8.37 3.24
C ALA A 159 20.29 -7.12 2.57
N GLU A 160 21.62 -7.06 2.47
CA GLU A 160 22.33 -5.98 1.76
C GLU A 160 21.91 -5.90 0.29
N ASN A 161 21.88 -7.02 -0.41
CA ASN A 161 21.46 -7.07 -1.81
C ASN A 161 20.02 -6.55 -2.01
N ALA A 162 19.10 -6.82 -1.07
CA ALA A 162 17.74 -6.30 -1.13
C ALA A 162 17.70 -4.77 -0.90
N ILE A 163 18.49 -4.25 0.05
CA ILE A 163 18.57 -2.80 0.32
C ILE A 163 19.12 -2.04 -0.91
N GLU A 164 20.12 -2.58 -1.58
CA GLU A 164 20.72 -1.96 -2.80
C GLU A 164 19.71 -1.77 -3.96
N GLN A 165 18.58 -2.46 -3.92
CA GLN A 165 17.50 -2.27 -4.91
C GLN A 165 16.57 -1.10 -4.59
N ILE A 166 16.66 -0.53 -3.39
CA ILE A 166 15.85 0.63 -2.97
C ILE A 166 16.59 1.90 -3.40
N PRO A 167 15.97 2.78 -4.22
CA PRO A 167 16.65 3.97 -4.70
C PRO A 167 16.87 4.98 -3.57
N GLU A 168 17.99 5.69 -3.62
CA GLU A 168 18.20 6.88 -2.81
C GLU A 168 17.29 8.01 -3.32
N ILE A 169 16.44 8.54 -2.44
CA ILE A 169 15.50 9.62 -2.76
C ILE A 169 16.03 10.91 -2.14
N TYR A 170 16.57 11.79 -2.96
CA TYR A 170 17.05 13.12 -2.52
C TYR A 170 15.94 14.17 -2.47
N PHE A 171 14.88 14.00 -3.28
CA PHE A 171 13.79 14.95 -3.39
C PHE A 171 12.44 14.27 -3.14
N THR A 172 11.59 14.93 -2.37
CA THR A 172 10.21 14.49 -2.17
C THR A 172 9.24 15.42 -2.89
N LYS A 173 8.02 14.95 -3.18
CA LYS A 173 6.96 15.80 -3.74
C LYS A 173 6.73 17.06 -2.89
N LEU A 174 6.79 16.95 -1.55
CA LEU A 174 6.62 18.09 -0.66
C LEU A 174 7.76 19.09 -0.79
N THR A 175 8.99 18.61 -0.95
CA THR A 175 10.16 19.45 -1.21
C THR A 175 9.97 20.26 -2.50
N GLU A 176 9.59 19.59 -3.60
CA GLU A 176 9.36 20.25 -4.89
C GLU A 176 8.23 21.29 -4.81
N ILE A 177 7.11 20.97 -4.15
CA ILE A 177 6.03 21.93 -3.91
C ILE A 177 6.54 23.15 -3.14
N ALA A 178 7.37 22.94 -2.11
CA ALA A 178 7.91 24.03 -1.28
C ALA A 178 8.90 24.92 -2.05
N PHE A 179 9.63 24.39 -3.02
CA PHE A 179 10.61 25.16 -3.83
C PHE A 179 9.98 25.83 -5.06
N LEU A 180 9.02 25.17 -5.73
CA LEU A 180 8.51 25.59 -7.03
C LEU A 180 7.20 26.36 -6.97
N LEU A 181 6.37 26.19 -5.92
CA LEU A 181 5.09 26.87 -5.80
C LEU A 181 5.16 28.04 -4.82
N ASP A 182 4.13 28.87 -4.81
CA ASP A 182 3.97 30.00 -3.90
C ASP A 182 2.66 29.92 -3.09
N GLY A 183 2.53 30.76 -2.08
CA GLY A 183 1.31 30.87 -1.29
C GLY A 183 1.08 29.72 -0.32
N GLU A 184 -0.17 29.35 -0.16
CA GLU A 184 -0.59 28.33 0.80
C GLU A 184 -0.05 26.91 0.48
N PRO A 185 0.00 26.43 -0.77
CA PRO A 185 0.60 25.14 -1.10
C PRO A 185 2.07 25.04 -0.65
N LYS A 186 2.87 26.07 -0.90
CA LYS A 186 4.27 26.16 -0.43
C LYS A 186 4.36 26.04 1.09
N ARG A 187 3.58 26.86 1.80
CA ARG A 187 3.57 26.88 3.26
C ARG A 187 3.22 25.51 3.84
N ASN A 188 2.15 24.88 3.35
CA ASN A 188 1.68 23.61 3.84
C ASN A 188 2.69 22.47 3.57
N ALA A 189 3.29 22.47 2.39
CA ALA A 189 4.31 21.48 2.01
C ALA A 189 5.58 21.64 2.84
N ALA A 190 6.07 22.88 3.02
CA ALA A 190 7.26 23.17 3.83
C ALA A 190 7.05 22.79 5.29
N GLU A 191 5.88 23.13 5.87
CA GLU A 191 5.55 22.79 7.26
C GLU A 191 5.53 21.26 7.46
N LYS A 192 4.86 20.53 6.57
CA LYS A 192 4.77 19.07 6.64
C LYS A 192 6.14 18.42 6.43
N GLN A 193 6.91 18.83 5.42
CA GLN A 193 8.23 18.27 5.13
C GLN A 193 9.21 18.52 6.27
N LYS A 194 9.18 19.70 6.89
CA LYS A 194 10.01 20.03 8.05
C LYS A 194 9.87 18.99 9.16
N TRP A 195 8.64 18.61 9.50
CA TRP A 195 8.40 17.66 10.58
C TRP A 195 8.77 16.23 10.20
N ILE A 196 8.51 15.80 8.95
CA ILE A 196 8.97 14.51 8.44
C ILE A 196 10.50 14.42 8.48
N SER A 197 11.20 15.46 8.03
CA SER A 197 12.67 15.49 8.04
C SER A 197 13.23 15.51 9.46
N PHE A 198 12.58 16.21 10.38
CA PHE A 198 12.98 16.24 11.79
C PHE A 198 12.82 14.89 12.47
N GLU A 199 11.71 14.21 12.24
CA GLU A 199 11.49 12.85 12.76
C GLU A 199 12.54 11.87 12.22
N ASN A 200 12.81 11.89 10.92
CA ASN A 200 13.86 11.08 10.31
C ASN A 200 15.23 11.38 10.92
N LEU A 201 15.55 12.66 11.15
CA LEU A 201 16.80 13.04 11.81
C LEU A 201 16.92 12.40 13.21
N LEU A 202 15.88 12.47 14.03
CA LEU A 202 15.88 11.86 15.37
C LEU A 202 16.09 10.35 15.31
N GLN A 203 15.44 9.67 14.36
CA GLN A 203 15.61 8.22 14.15
C GLN A 203 17.04 7.87 13.74
N MET A 204 17.67 8.66 12.87
CA MET A 204 19.06 8.44 12.46
C MET A 204 20.05 8.74 13.56
N MET A 205 19.84 9.78 14.38
CA MET A 205 20.65 10.04 15.56
C MET A 205 20.57 8.89 16.56
N TRP A 206 19.38 8.33 16.77
CA TRP A 206 19.23 7.14 17.58
C TRP A 206 20.02 5.94 17.03
N LYS A 207 19.89 5.65 15.71
CA LYS A 207 20.61 4.53 15.10
C LYS A 207 22.12 4.73 15.12
N LEU A 208 22.59 5.97 14.98
CA LEU A 208 24.01 6.31 15.11
C LEU A 208 24.50 6.07 16.54
N ALA A 209 23.73 6.47 17.55
CA ALA A 209 24.08 6.19 18.94
C ALA A 209 24.14 4.67 19.23
N GLU A 210 23.22 3.87 18.67
CA GLU A 210 23.32 2.40 18.77
C GLU A 210 24.60 1.84 18.11
N CYS A 211 25.03 2.40 16.99
CA CYS A 211 26.29 2.00 16.35
C CYS A 211 27.52 2.33 17.20
N TYR A 212 27.58 3.53 17.79
CA TYR A 212 28.65 3.91 18.74
C TYR A 212 28.67 2.98 19.94
N GLU A 213 27.51 2.68 20.53
CA GLU A 213 27.37 1.75 21.67
C GLU A 213 27.90 0.34 21.31
N ALA A 214 27.56 -0.17 20.13
CA ALA A 214 28.02 -1.48 19.64
C ALA A 214 29.52 -1.54 19.41
N ASN A 215 30.15 -0.41 19.13
CA ASN A 215 31.61 -0.28 18.96
C ASN A 215 32.36 0.03 20.28
N ASN A 216 31.67 0.07 21.43
CA ASN A 216 32.19 0.51 22.75
C ASN A 216 32.61 2.00 22.79
N GLU A 217 32.05 2.85 21.93
CA GLU A 217 32.25 4.29 21.88
C GLU A 217 31.13 4.97 22.70
N THR A 218 31.13 4.72 24.01
CA THR A 218 30.02 5.09 24.90
C THR A 218 29.85 6.60 25.03
N ASP A 219 30.96 7.35 25.09
CA ASP A 219 30.90 8.81 25.22
C ASP A 219 30.30 9.47 23.97
N GLU A 220 30.63 8.97 22.78
CA GLU A 220 30.08 9.41 21.49
C GLU A 220 28.57 9.09 21.41
N ALA A 221 28.17 7.89 21.87
CA ALA A 221 26.78 7.48 21.92
C ALA A 221 25.93 8.40 22.83
N ILE A 222 26.48 8.73 24.02
CA ILE A 222 25.84 9.65 24.95
C ILE A 222 25.72 11.05 24.34
N ALA A 223 26.81 11.55 23.77
CA ALA A 223 26.84 12.88 23.15
C ALA A 223 25.83 13.02 22.01
N GLU A 224 25.68 11.99 21.15
CA GLU A 224 24.70 12.01 20.07
C GLU A 224 23.27 11.97 20.59
N THR A 225 23.01 11.19 21.64
CA THR A 225 21.69 11.12 22.29
C THR A 225 21.33 12.43 23.02
N GLU A 226 22.31 13.10 23.65
CA GLU A 226 22.12 14.41 24.30
C GLU A 226 21.81 15.51 23.26
N LYS A 227 22.47 15.51 22.09
CA LYS A 227 22.12 16.42 20.96
C LYS A 227 20.68 16.21 20.49
N ALA A 228 20.22 14.97 20.38
CA ALA A 228 18.83 14.68 19.99
C ALA A 228 17.83 15.25 21.01
N LEU A 229 18.11 15.14 22.31
CA LEU A 229 17.30 15.73 23.38
C LEU A 229 17.28 17.27 23.31
N GLU A 230 18.41 17.89 22.98
CA GLU A 230 18.48 19.35 22.80
C GLU A 230 17.65 19.81 21.60
N LEU A 231 17.75 19.13 20.47
CA LEU A 231 16.93 19.41 19.30
C LEU A 231 15.44 19.26 19.57
N LEU A 232 15.02 18.23 20.28
CA LEU A 232 13.63 18.06 20.72
C LEU A 232 13.13 19.26 21.53
N LYS A 233 13.96 19.74 22.47
CA LYS A 233 13.64 20.90 23.30
C LYS A 233 13.51 22.19 22.48
N ILE A 234 14.42 22.39 21.50
CA ILE A 234 14.42 23.57 20.62
C ILE A 234 13.20 23.56 19.72
N MET A 235 12.90 22.44 19.08
CA MET A 235 11.79 22.30 18.12
C MET A 235 10.42 22.28 18.79
N ASN A 236 10.34 21.86 20.03
CA ASN A 236 9.17 21.88 20.92
C ASN A 236 7.86 21.41 20.27
N HIS A 237 7.91 20.29 19.54
CA HIS A 237 6.72 19.73 18.91
C HIS A 237 5.97 18.83 19.89
N PRO A 238 4.66 19.05 20.15
CA PRO A 238 3.92 18.35 21.21
C PRO A 238 3.93 16.84 21.07
N ASN A 239 3.80 16.31 19.85
CA ASN A 239 3.75 14.85 19.62
C ASN A 239 5.12 14.16 19.69
N PHE A 240 6.24 14.87 19.47
CA PHE A 240 7.57 14.28 19.51
C PHE A 240 8.22 14.36 20.87
N ASN A 241 7.94 15.42 21.63
CA ASN A 241 8.60 15.65 22.92
C ASN A 241 8.36 14.51 23.91
N ASP A 242 7.14 14.02 24.03
CA ASP A 242 6.80 12.98 25.01
C ASP A 242 7.37 11.61 24.62
N VAL A 243 7.23 11.22 23.34
CA VAL A 243 7.65 9.88 22.85
C VAL A 243 9.17 9.77 22.78
N TYR A 244 9.83 10.66 22.05
CA TYR A 244 11.27 10.58 21.79
C TYR A 244 12.12 10.99 23.01
N SER A 245 11.68 11.97 23.82
CA SER A 245 12.43 12.37 25.01
C SER A 245 12.56 11.28 26.06
N ASP A 246 11.49 10.52 26.30
CA ASP A 246 11.51 9.40 27.23
C ASP A 246 12.44 8.29 26.70
N TYR A 247 12.38 8.02 25.40
CA TYR A 247 13.20 7.05 24.74
C TYR A 247 14.70 7.35 24.85
N PHE A 248 15.14 8.55 24.49
CA PHE A 248 16.53 8.99 24.57
C PHE A 248 17.04 9.04 26.02
N ARG A 249 16.23 9.46 26.99
CA ARG A 249 16.62 9.45 28.40
C ARG A 249 16.87 8.04 28.93
N LYS A 250 16.04 7.07 28.54
CA LYS A 250 16.23 5.66 28.88
C LYS A 250 17.52 5.10 28.27
N GLN A 251 17.83 5.48 27.04
CA GLN A 251 19.05 5.08 26.34
C GLN A 251 20.30 5.61 27.09
N ILE A 252 20.35 6.90 27.43
CA ILE A 252 21.46 7.49 28.22
C ILE A 252 21.61 6.79 29.56
N LYS A 253 20.49 6.55 30.27
CA LYS A 253 20.53 5.89 31.57
C LYS A 253 21.18 4.50 31.46
N ARG A 254 20.75 3.70 30.47
CA ARG A 254 21.32 2.37 30.22
C ARG A 254 22.82 2.44 29.94
N MET A 255 23.27 3.37 29.10
CA MET A 255 24.68 3.54 28.76
C MET A 255 25.58 3.98 29.92
N LYS A 256 25.01 4.70 30.92
CA LYS A 256 25.75 5.13 32.12
C LYS A 256 25.80 4.06 33.23
N GLU A 257 24.93 3.06 33.17
CA GLU A 257 24.85 1.96 34.15
C GLU A 257 25.67 0.72 33.72
N ASN A 258 26.10 0.62 32.45
CA ASN A 258 26.99 -0.41 31.91
C ASN A 258 28.45 0.06 31.91
#